data_776550e2112576fd53f3169c07ace87e
#
_entry.id   776550e2112576fd53f3169c07ace87e
#
_cell.length_a   1.000
_cell.length_b   1.000
_cell.length_c   1.000
_cell.angle_alpha   90.00
_cell.angle_beta   90.00
_cell.angle_gamma   90.00
#
_symmetry.space_group_name_H-M   'P 1'
#
loop_
_entity.id
_entity.type
_entity.pdbx_description
1 polymer ?
#
loop_
_entity_poly.entity_id
_entity_poly.type
_entity_poly.pdbx_seq_one_letter_code
_entity_poly.pdbx_strand_id
1 'polypeptide(L)'
;AGYEYYEILNMADTLITDYSSVFYDFANSRKKIILYTYDKEEYFQNRGIYVSLDEFPFPQAATVDELIEAINTPKDYDDSEFIKKYCTYDSPDAVKRICQRVFLGKSVTNEEKLIPNGKENVLIFAGNLAKNGITTALLSVLDNIDLSKNNYYLSFRERLLKEDPSRTEVIPDEVGVIPISSEITFDFKTDYAHKNYLKKGKEKNKYKKIMAEAY
;
A
#
# COMPACT_ATOMS: atom_id res chain seq x y z
N ALA A 1 -20.63 7.32 28.07
CA ALA A 1 -21.27 7.05 26.78
C ALA A 1 -20.22 7.25 25.72
N GLY A 2 -19.87 6.21 25.00
CA GLY A 2 -18.93 6.28 23.87
C GLY A 2 -19.72 6.60 22.62
N TYR A 3 -19.26 7.58 21.85
CA TYR A 3 -19.73 7.78 20.47
C TYR A 3 -18.92 6.89 19.55
N GLU A 4 -19.56 6.38 18.50
CA GLU A 4 -18.88 5.69 17.42
C GLU A 4 -18.05 6.70 16.59
N TYR A 5 -16.95 6.23 16.01
CA TYR A 5 -16.02 7.08 15.25
C TYR A 5 -16.71 7.94 14.18
N TYR A 6 -17.59 7.33 13.37
CA TYR A 6 -18.31 8.04 12.32
C TYR A 6 -19.36 9.01 12.84
N GLU A 7 -19.91 8.79 14.04
CA GLU A 7 -20.80 9.76 14.68
C GLU A 7 -20.05 11.05 15.01
N ILE A 8 -18.80 10.94 15.51
CA ILE A 8 -17.95 12.10 15.80
C ILE A 8 -17.62 12.86 14.50
N LEU A 9 -17.26 12.15 13.44
CA LEU A 9 -16.98 12.78 12.14
C LEU A 9 -18.21 13.53 11.61
N ASN A 10 -19.40 12.96 11.74
CA ASN A 10 -20.63 13.60 11.28
C ASN A 10 -20.97 14.87 12.05
N MET A 11 -20.59 14.96 13.33
CA MET A 11 -20.83 16.14 14.17
C MET A 11 -19.87 17.30 13.88
N ALA A 12 -18.69 17.02 13.34
CA ALA A 12 -17.68 18.01 13.05
C ALA A 12 -18.04 18.86 11.82
N ASP A 13 -17.80 20.17 11.87
CA ASP A 13 -17.95 21.07 10.72
C ASP A 13 -16.62 21.24 9.95
N THR A 14 -15.51 20.99 10.61
CA THR A 14 -14.18 21.06 10.02
C THR A 14 -13.35 19.90 10.54
N LEU A 15 -12.64 19.21 9.64
CA LEU A 15 -11.64 18.23 9.98
C LEU A 15 -10.25 18.87 9.86
N ILE A 16 -9.46 18.77 10.93
CA ILE A 16 -8.04 19.05 10.91
C ILE A 16 -7.32 17.72 11.08
N THR A 17 -6.49 17.35 10.16
CA THR A 17 -5.76 16.09 10.20
C THR A 17 -4.39 16.22 9.53
N ASP A 18 -3.56 15.23 9.70
CA ASP A 18 -2.26 15.13 9.05
C ASP A 18 -2.33 14.28 7.76
N TYR A 19 -1.54 13.21 7.68
CA TYR A 19 -1.48 12.26 6.54
C TYR A 19 -2.47 11.10 6.71
N SER A 20 -3.36 11.18 7.68
CA SER A 20 -4.33 10.12 7.99
C SER A 20 -5.39 9.99 6.90
N SER A 21 -5.70 8.76 6.51
CA SER A 21 -6.75 8.45 5.54
C SER A 21 -8.17 8.89 5.95
N VAL A 22 -8.35 9.36 7.18
CA VAL A 22 -9.63 9.88 7.68
C VAL A 22 -10.24 10.98 6.81
N PHE A 23 -9.40 11.74 6.11
CA PHE A 23 -9.91 12.80 5.23
C PHE A 23 -10.69 12.26 4.02
N TYR A 24 -10.43 11.02 3.56
CA TYR A 24 -11.25 10.38 2.53
C TYR A 24 -12.67 10.12 3.04
N ASP A 25 -12.80 9.58 4.25
CA ASP A 25 -14.10 9.34 4.88
C ASP A 25 -14.86 10.65 5.10
N PHE A 26 -14.17 11.66 5.64
CA PHE A 26 -14.77 12.96 5.95
C PHE A 26 -15.14 13.76 4.70
N ALA A 27 -14.42 13.61 3.59
CA ALA A 27 -14.69 14.29 2.33
C ALA A 27 -16.10 14.02 1.80
N ASN A 28 -16.68 12.85 2.08
CA ASN A 28 -18.06 12.53 1.74
C ASN A 28 -19.08 13.48 2.39
N SER A 29 -18.74 14.14 3.49
CA SER A 29 -19.57 15.15 4.14
C SER A 29 -19.58 16.49 3.39
N ARG A 30 -18.67 16.71 2.44
CA ARG A 30 -18.45 17.98 1.74
C ARG A 30 -18.12 19.16 2.65
N LYS A 31 -17.77 18.86 3.89
CA LYS A 31 -17.35 19.87 4.88
C LYS A 31 -15.88 20.24 4.69
N LYS A 32 -15.40 21.20 5.44
CA LYS A 32 -14.05 21.71 5.34
C LYS A 32 -13.01 20.72 5.90
N ILE A 33 -11.94 20.52 5.13
CA ILE A 33 -10.76 19.72 5.54
C ILE A 33 -9.54 20.63 5.49
N ILE A 34 -8.67 20.55 6.50
CA ILE A 34 -7.38 21.21 6.58
C ILE A 34 -6.34 20.17 6.87
N LEU A 35 -5.27 20.13 6.08
CA LEU A 35 -4.15 19.21 6.29
C LEU A 35 -3.04 19.96 7.05
N TYR A 36 -2.75 19.51 8.29
CA TYR A 36 -1.67 20.06 9.09
C TYR A 36 -0.41 19.22 8.91
N THR A 37 0.53 19.73 8.11
CA THR A 37 1.65 18.97 7.52
C THR A 37 3.01 19.54 7.97
N TYR A 38 3.17 19.81 9.27
CA TYR A 38 4.35 20.46 9.85
C TYR A 38 5.64 19.66 9.71
N ASP A 39 5.55 18.35 9.51
CA ASP A 39 6.67 17.41 9.36
C ASP A 39 6.67 16.72 7.99
N LYS A 40 6.11 17.37 6.95
CA LYS A 40 5.87 16.80 5.61
C LYS A 40 7.11 16.10 5.05
N GLU A 41 8.27 16.74 5.07
CA GLU A 41 9.50 16.20 4.51
C GLU A 41 9.97 14.94 5.25
N GLU A 42 9.95 14.97 6.59
CA GLU A 42 10.34 13.84 7.42
C GLU A 42 9.39 12.65 7.23
N TYR A 43 8.10 12.92 7.17
CA TYR A 43 7.08 11.89 6.94
C TYR A 43 7.28 11.19 5.58
N PHE A 44 7.53 11.97 4.51
CA PHE A 44 7.78 11.41 3.17
C PHE A 44 9.04 10.56 3.11
N GLN A 45 10.12 10.98 3.77
CA GLN A 45 11.37 10.22 3.79
C GLN A 45 11.24 8.89 4.56
N ASN A 46 10.47 8.86 5.64
CA ASN A 46 10.37 7.71 6.52
C ASN A 46 9.25 6.72 6.13
N ARG A 47 8.13 7.19 5.60
CA ARG A 47 6.95 6.35 5.30
C ARG A 47 6.56 6.34 3.82
N GLY A 48 6.82 7.39 3.10
CA GLY A 48 6.32 7.59 1.75
C GLY A 48 4.81 7.86 1.70
N ILE A 49 4.33 8.32 0.56
CA ILE A 49 2.91 8.53 0.28
C ILE A 49 2.67 8.07 -1.16
N TYR A 50 1.57 7.37 -1.40
CA TYR A 50 1.20 6.88 -2.74
C TYR A 50 0.70 8.00 -3.68
N VAL A 51 0.15 9.08 -3.11
CA VAL A 51 -0.42 10.20 -3.85
C VAL A 51 0.10 11.49 -3.22
N SER A 52 0.63 12.41 -4.03
CA SER A 52 1.07 13.70 -3.52
C SER A 52 -0.08 14.47 -2.87
N LEU A 53 0.15 15.04 -1.69
CA LEU A 53 -0.84 15.90 -1.05
C LEU A 53 -1.15 17.16 -1.87
N ASP A 54 -0.25 17.54 -2.79
CA ASP A 54 -0.43 18.70 -3.66
C ASP A 54 -1.47 18.45 -4.77
N GLU A 55 -1.89 17.19 -4.94
CA GLU A 55 -3.02 16.83 -5.82
C GLU A 55 -4.38 17.05 -5.15
N PHE A 56 -4.42 17.31 -3.85
CA PHE A 56 -5.65 17.47 -3.10
C PHE A 56 -6.10 18.93 -3.04
N PRO A 57 -7.41 19.21 -3.09
CA PRO A 57 -7.93 20.56 -3.04
C PRO A 57 -7.87 21.20 -1.64
N PHE A 58 -7.46 20.43 -0.63
CA PHE A 58 -7.52 20.83 0.77
C PHE A 58 -6.38 21.81 1.11
N PRO A 59 -6.63 22.91 1.84
CA PRO A 59 -5.57 23.78 2.33
C PRO A 59 -4.59 23.00 3.22
N GLN A 60 -3.31 23.24 3.00
CA GLN A 60 -2.22 22.69 3.78
C GLN A 60 -1.64 23.78 4.67
N ALA A 61 -1.35 23.43 5.93
CA ALA A 61 -0.71 24.31 6.91
C ALA A 61 0.53 23.62 7.47
N ALA A 62 1.69 24.24 7.37
CA ALA A 62 2.94 23.74 7.93
C ALA A 62 3.25 24.36 9.30
N THR A 63 2.64 25.50 9.61
CA THR A 63 2.82 26.22 10.88
C THR A 63 1.50 26.42 11.61
N VAL A 64 1.59 26.75 12.90
CA VAL A 64 0.41 27.05 13.72
C VAL A 64 -0.33 28.29 13.22
N ASP A 65 0.40 29.31 12.77
CA ASP A 65 -0.18 30.54 12.26
C ASP A 65 -0.97 30.28 10.97
N GLU A 66 -0.41 29.53 10.03
CA GLU A 66 -1.12 29.08 8.81
C GLU A 66 -2.36 28.23 9.16
N LEU A 67 -2.26 27.36 10.16
CA LEU A 67 -3.39 26.57 10.60
C LEU A 67 -4.52 27.45 11.15
N ILE A 68 -4.19 28.44 11.98
CA ILE A 68 -5.16 29.39 12.51
C ILE A 68 -5.83 30.18 11.39
N GLU A 69 -5.05 30.64 10.42
CA GLU A 69 -5.58 31.32 9.23
C GLU A 69 -6.51 30.39 8.45
N ALA A 70 -6.08 29.16 8.19
CA ALA A 70 -6.90 28.18 7.49
C ALA A 70 -8.20 27.87 8.24
N ILE A 71 -8.20 27.81 9.58
CA ILE A 71 -9.42 27.59 10.38
C ILE A 71 -10.41 28.75 10.21
N ASN A 72 -9.93 29.98 10.23
CA ASN A 72 -10.75 31.20 10.18
C ASN A 72 -11.23 31.52 8.75
N THR A 73 -10.54 31.03 7.71
CA THR A 73 -10.94 31.22 6.32
C THR A 73 -12.11 30.30 5.99
N PRO A 74 -13.21 30.76 5.38
CA PRO A 74 -14.29 29.88 4.92
C PRO A 74 -13.78 28.83 3.90
N LYS A 75 -14.52 27.73 3.75
CA LYS A 75 -14.23 26.77 2.68
C LYS A 75 -14.41 27.43 1.32
N ASP A 76 -13.34 27.55 0.54
CA ASP A 76 -13.27 28.25 -0.75
C ASP A 76 -12.74 27.35 -1.90
N TYR A 77 -12.64 26.04 -1.67
CA TYR A 77 -12.18 25.07 -2.66
C TYR A 77 -13.30 24.12 -3.12
N ASP A 78 -13.20 23.67 -4.38
CA ASP A 78 -14.05 22.62 -4.94
C ASP A 78 -13.37 21.25 -4.78
N ASP A 79 -14.05 20.34 -4.09
CA ASP A 79 -13.61 18.97 -3.87
C ASP A 79 -14.27 17.94 -4.80
N SER A 80 -14.98 18.38 -5.83
CA SER A 80 -15.77 17.52 -6.71
C SER A 80 -14.91 16.50 -7.46
N GLU A 81 -13.77 16.90 -7.98
CA GLU A 81 -12.86 15.98 -8.66
C GLU A 81 -12.20 15.00 -7.68
N PHE A 82 -11.89 15.46 -6.45
CA PHE A 82 -11.39 14.58 -5.41
C PHE A 82 -12.41 13.48 -5.08
N ILE A 83 -13.66 13.83 -4.83
CA ILE A 83 -14.75 12.88 -4.55
C ILE A 83 -14.94 11.90 -5.72
N LYS A 84 -14.94 12.40 -6.94
CA LYS A 84 -15.08 11.58 -8.13
C LYS A 84 -13.93 10.57 -8.28
N LYS A 85 -12.70 10.98 -7.94
CA LYS A 85 -11.51 10.12 -8.08
C LYS A 85 -11.40 9.10 -6.95
N TYR A 86 -11.67 9.51 -5.71
CA TYR A 86 -11.32 8.71 -4.53
C TYR A 86 -12.52 8.14 -3.76
N CYS A 87 -13.71 8.72 -3.90
CA CYS A 87 -14.92 8.33 -3.17
C CYS A 87 -16.05 7.83 -4.10
N THR A 88 -15.71 7.48 -5.33
CA THR A 88 -16.69 7.10 -6.39
C THR A 88 -17.67 5.99 -5.96
N TYR A 89 -17.20 5.06 -5.16
CA TYR A 89 -17.98 3.89 -4.76
C TYR A 89 -18.57 4.00 -3.35
N ASP A 90 -18.29 5.10 -2.67
CA ASP A 90 -18.83 5.34 -1.34
C ASP A 90 -20.32 5.63 -1.42
N SER A 91 -21.08 4.92 -0.62
CA SER A 91 -22.52 5.09 -0.55
C SER A 91 -23.09 4.42 0.71
N PRO A 92 -24.27 4.86 1.20
CA PRO A 92 -24.89 4.26 2.37
C PRO A 92 -25.20 2.75 2.21
N ASP A 93 -25.25 2.25 0.99
CA ASP A 93 -25.52 0.83 0.70
C ASP A 93 -24.27 0.02 0.31
N ALA A 94 -23.07 0.59 0.39
CA ALA A 94 -21.82 -0.08 0.01
C ALA A 94 -21.64 -1.42 0.74
N VAL A 95 -21.78 -1.43 2.06
CA VAL A 95 -21.70 -2.66 2.87
C VAL A 95 -22.74 -3.69 2.44
N LYS A 96 -23.98 -3.25 2.19
CA LYS A 96 -25.05 -4.14 1.70
C LYS A 96 -24.69 -4.78 0.37
N ARG A 97 -24.13 -4.02 -0.57
CA ARG A 97 -23.69 -4.53 -1.88
C ARG A 97 -22.55 -5.55 -1.71
N ILE A 98 -21.56 -5.25 -0.89
CA ILE A 98 -20.45 -6.17 -0.58
C ILE A 98 -21.01 -7.48 -0.01
N CYS A 99 -21.89 -7.41 1.00
CA CYS A 99 -22.53 -8.59 1.60
C CYS A 99 -23.34 -9.39 0.59
N GLN A 100 -24.10 -8.73 -0.25
CA GLN A 100 -24.88 -9.38 -1.31
C GLN A 100 -23.98 -10.13 -2.29
N ARG A 101 -22.85 -9.54 -2.66
CA ARG A 101 -21.89 -10.17 -3.58
C ARG A 101 -21.12 -11.32 -2.94
N VAL A 102 -20.55 -11.08 -1.76
CA VAL A 102 -19.61 -12.03 -1.12
C VAL A 102 -20.36 -13.21 -0.51
N PHE A 103 -21.43 -12.96 0.23
CA PHE A 103 -22.12 -14.02 0.98
C PHE A 103 -23.32 -14.62 0.24
N LEU A 104 -23.99 -13.85 -0.62
CA LEU A 104 -25.20 -14.31 -1.31
C LEU A 104 -24.97 -14.61 -2.80
N GLY A 105 -23.76 -14.38 -3.33
CA GLY A 105 -23.42 -14.62 -4.73
C GLY A 105 -24.21 -13.80 -5.74
N LYS A 106 -24.89 -12.71 -5.31
CA LYS A 106 -25.69 -11.86 -6.19
C LYS A 106 -24.79 -10.91 -6.98
N SER A 107 -25.11 -10.69 -8.25
CA SER A 107 -24.49 -9.60 -9.01
C SER A 107 -24.89 -8.25 -8.42
N VAL A 108 -23.94 -7.32 -8.37
CA VAL A 108 -24.13 -5.96 -7.84
C VAL A 108 -23.65 -4.94 -8.85
N THR A 109 -24.16 -3.71 -8.74
CA THR A 109 -23.66 -2.57 -9.51
C THR A 109 -22.16 -2.36 -9.23
N ASN A 110 -21.38 -2.00 -10.22
CA ASN A 110 -19.94 -1.78 -10.14
C ASN A 110 -19.09 -3.06 -9.93
N GLU A 111 -19.65 -4.22 -10.30
CA GLU A 111 -18.87 -5.46 -10.37
C GLU A 111 -18.10 -5.49 -11.68
N GLU A 112 -16.77 -5.46 -11.60
CA GLU A 112 -15.90 -5.72 -12.74
C GLU A 112 -15.48 -7.19 -12.73
N LYS A 113 -15.76 -7.88 -13.84
CA LYS A 113 -15.27 -9.24 -14.03
C LYS A 113 -13.93 -9.20 -14.73
N LEU A 114 -12.93 -9.79 -14.11
CA LEU A 114 -11.67 -10.04 -14.79
C LEU A 114 -11.91 -11.08 -15.90
N ILE A 115 -11.86 -10.63 -17.14
CA ILE A 115 -11.98 -11.51 -18.31
C ILE A 115 -10.59 -12.03 -18.62
N PRO A 116 -10.34 -13.36 -18.55
CA PRO A 116 -9.08 -13.92 -18.95
C PRO A 116 -8.75 -13.51 -20.41
N ASN A 117 -7.54 -13.06 -20.63
CA ASN A 117 -7.09 -12.66 -21.97
C ASN A 117 -6.66 -13.84 -22.87
N GLY A 118 -6.86 -15.08 -22.40
CA GLY A 118 -6.51 -16.30 -23.12
C GLY A 118 -5.02 -16.63 -23.17
N LYS A 119 -4.17 -15.82 -22.52
CA LYS A 119 -2.74 -16.05 -22.46
C LYS A 119 -2.37 -16.92 -21.24
N GLU A 120 -1.30 -17.67 -21.36
CA GLU A 120 -0.70 -18.39 -20.24
C GLU A 120 0.02 -17.41 -19.30
N ASN A 121 -0.02 -17.70 -17.99
CA ASN A 121 0.68 -16.90 -16.98
C ASN A 121 2.02 -17.56 -16.67
N VAL A 122 3.10 -16.82 -16.86
CA VAL A 122 4.47 -17.25 -16.56
C VAL A 122 4.98 -16.49 -15.35
N LEU A 123 5.25 -17.18 -14.26
CA LEU A 123 5.84 -16.60 -13.06
C LEU A 123 7.36 -16.87 -13.06
N ILE A 124 8.14 -15.81 -12.97
CA ILE A 124 9.60 -15.86 -12.87
C ILE A 124 10.01 -15.43 -11.47
N PHE A 125 10.73 -16.30 -10.75
CA PHE A 125 11.30 -15.94 -9.45
C PHE A 125 12.73 -15.42 -9.62
N ALA A 126 12.92 -14.12 -9.37
CA ALA A 126 14.18 -13.41 -9.57
C ALA A 126 15.09 -13.34 -8.33
N GLY A 127 14.74 -14.04 -7.26
CA GLY A 127 15.52 -14.00 -6.02
C GLY A 127 15.48 -12.64 -5.36
N ASN A 128 16.54 -11.87 -5.47
CA ASN A 128 16.68 -10.58 -4.79
C ASN A 128 16.94 -9.38 -5.71
N LEU A 129 16.90 -9.53 -7.02
CA LEU A 129 17.22 -8.48 -8.02
C LEU A 129 18.53 -7.71 -7.72
N ALA A 130 19.52 -8.38 -7.14
CA ALA A 130 20.80 -7.75 -6.83
C ALA A 130 21.52 -7.31 -8.11
N LYS A 131 22.34 -6.25 -8.04
CA LYS A 131 23.18 -5.79 -9.16
C LYS A 131 24.29 -6.83 -9.44
N ASN A 132 23.95 -7.86 -10.21
CA ASN A 132 24.85 -8.95 -10.59
C ASN A 132 24.51 -9.50 -11.98
N GLY A 133 25.33 -10.40 -12.49
CA GLY A 133 25.16 -11.00 -13.81
C GLY A 133 23.83 -11.77 -13.99
N ILE A 134 23.29 -12.35 -12.93
CA ILE A 134 22.00 -13.08 -12.97
C ILE A 134 20.86 -12.09 -13.24
N THR A 135 20.82 -10.98 -12.54
CA THR A 135 19.82 -9.94 -12.75
C THR A 135 19.96 -9.30 -14.13
N THR A 136 21.19 -9.03 -14.57
CA THR A 136 21.44 -8.50 -15.93
C THR A 136 20.94 -9.46 -17.00
N ALA A 137 21.22 -10.75 -16.86
CA ALA A 137 20.73 -11.78 -17.81
C ALA A 137 19.19 -11.87 -17.78
N LEU A 138 18.57 -11.81 -16.60
CA LEU A 138 17.13 -11.81 -16.46
C LEU A 138 16.50 -10.61 -17.18
N LEU A 139 17.00 -9.39 -16.96
CA LEU A 139 16.48 -8.19 -17.61
C LEU A 139 16.61 -8.29 -19.13
N SER A 140 17.74 -8.80 -19.63
CA SER A 140 17.90 -9.05 -21.07
C SER A 140 16.90 -10.08 -21.61
N VAL A 141 16.49 -11.07 -20.82
CA VAL A 141 15.41 -12.00 -21.20
C VAL A 141 14.08 -11.25 -21.23
N LEU A 142 13.77 -10.43 -20.20
CA LEU A 142 12.52 -9.68 -20.14
C LEU A 142 12.37 -8.69 -21.30
N ASP A 143 13.45 -8.08 -21.77
CA ASP A 143 13.46 -7.19 -22.93
C ASP A 143 13.14 -7.90 -24.26
N ASN A 144 13.24 -9.24 -24.30
CA ASN A 144 13.08 -10.05 -25.50
C ASN A 144 11.94 -11.07 -25.42
N ILE A 145 11.06 -11.00 -24.40
CA ILE A 145 9.93 -11.92 -24.26
C ILE A 145 8.79 -11.57 -25.24
N ASP A 146 8.05 -12.59 -25.65
CA ASP A 146 6.87 -12.43 -26.49
C ASP A 146 5.59 -12.20 -25.63
N LEU A 147 5.29 -10.95 -25.36
CA LEU A 147 4.11 -10.54 -24.61
C LEU A 147 2.77 -10.82 -25.32
N SER A 148 2.81 -11.19 -26.62
CA SER A 148 1.58 -11.51 -27.34
C SER A 148 0.98 -12.86 -26.93
N LYS A 149 1.82 -13.80 -26.49
CA LYS A 149 1.43 -15.18 -26.14
C LYS A 149 1.19 -15.39 -24.66
N ASN A 150 2.01 -14.76 -23.81
CA ASN A 150 1.98 -15.00 -22.38
C ASN A 150 1.88 -13.69 -21.60
N ASN A 151 1.33 -13.79 -20.38
CA ASN A 151 1.49 -12.79 -19.34
C ASN A 151 2.70 -13.17 -18.49
N TYR A 152 3.58 -12.24 -18.22
CA TYR A 152 4.76 -12.49 -17.38
C TYR A 152 4.65 -11.76 -16.06
N TYR A 153 5.01 -12.44 -14.99
CA TYR A 153 5.03 -11.91 -13.63
C TYR A 153 6.41 -12.17 -13.03
N LEU A 154 7.02 -11.12 -12.50
CA LEU A 154 8.31 -11.21 -11.82
C LEU A 154 8.09 -11.19 -10.32
N SER A 155 8.51 -12.25 -9.64
CA SER A 155 8.47 -12.35 -8.20
C SER A 155 9.87 -12.30 -7.61
N PHE A 156 10.04 -11.52 -6.54
CA PHE A 156 11.31 -11.36 -5.83
C PHE A 156 11.08 -10.99 -4.36
N ARG A 157 12.16 -11.07 -3.56
CA ARG A 157 12.08 -10.73 -2.14
C ARG A 157 12.00 -9.23 -1.93
N GLU A 158 10.96 -8.78 -1.22
CA GLU A 158 10.63 -7.38 -0.96
C GLU A 158 11.75 -6.59 -0.25
N ARG A 159 12.59 -7.26 0.55
CA ARG A 159 13.63 -6.59 1.35
C ARG A 159 14.47 -5.60 0.55
N LEU A 160 14.74 -5.90 -0.71
CA LEU A 160 15.57 -5.04 -1.56
C LEU A 160 14.84 -3.81 -2.10
N LEU A 161 13.49 -3.84 -2.17
CA LEU A 161 12.73 -2.64 -2.50
C LEU A 161 12.81 -1.60 -1.38
N LYS A 162 12.91 -2.06 -0.12
CA LYS A 162 13.11 -1.17 1.03
C LYS A 162 14.51 -0.53 1.03
N GLU A 163 15.52 -1.22 0.49
CA GLU A 163 16.91 -0.73 0.41
C GLU A 163 17.16 0.13 -0.84
N ASP A 164 16.55 -0.20 -1.97
CA ASP A 164 16.75 0.49 -3.25
C ASP A 164 15.49 0.33 -4.13
N PRO A 165 14.48 1.21 -4.00
CA PRO A 165 13.24 1.15 -4.77
C PRO A 165 13.43 1.26 -6.29
N SER A 166 14.52 1.93 -6.74
CA SER A 166 14.79 2.15 -8.17
C SER A 166 15.04 0.86 -8.95
N ARG A 167 15.21 -0.27 -8.28
CA ARG A 167 15.44 -1.57 -8.93
C ARG A 167 14.24 -2.11 -9.68
N THR A 168 13.05 -1.62 -9.41
CA THR A 168 11.86 -1.98 -10.18
C THR A 168 11.68 -1.15 -11.44
N GLU A 169 12.32 0.02 -11.52
CA GLU A 169 12.22 0.92 -12.68
C GLU A 169 12.82 0.34 -13.97
N VAL A 170 13.67 -0.67 -13.81
CA VAL A 170 14.30 -1.38 -14.95
C VAL A 170 13.47 -2.58 -15.45
N ILE A 171 12.34 -2.88 -14.81
CA ILE A 171 11.43 -3.94 -15.23
C ILE A 171 10.48 -3.34 -16.27
N PRO A 172 10.25 -3.98 -17.42
CA PRO A 172 9.28 -3.50 -18.40
C PRO A 172 7.87 -3.33 -17.78
N ASP A 173 7.18 -2.25 -18.12
CA ASP A 173 5.85 -1.91 -17.55
C ASP A 173 4.80 -3.00 -17.77
N GLU A 174 4.94 -3.80 -18.84
CA GLU A 174 4.04 -4.88 -19.18
C GLU A 174 4.26 -6.15 -18.35
N VAL A 175 5.34 -6.22 -17.58
CA VAL A 175 5.65 -7.34 -16.69
C VAL A 175 5.07 -7.08 -15.31
N GLY A 176 4.14 -7.92 -14.88
CA GLY A 176 3.54 -7.80 -13.55
C GLY A 176 4.59 -8.04 -12.45
N VAL A 177 4.54 -7.24 -11.39
CA VAL A 177 5.48 -7.35 -10.27
C VAL A 177 4.76 -7.91 -9.05
N ILE A 178 5.29 -9.01 -8.48
CA ILE A 178 4.73 -9.68 -7.29
C ILE A 178 5.85 -9.80 -6.25
N PRO A 179 6.06 -8.78 -5.40
CA PRO A 179 7.03 -8.87 -4.32
C PRO A 179 6.57 -9.87 -3.26
N ILE A 180 7.50 -10.68 -2.77
CA ILE A 180 7.24 -11.64 -1.69
C ILE A 180 7.87 -11.10 -0.43
N SER A 181 7.07 -11.00 0.65
CA SER A 181 7.61 -10.66 1.96
C SER A 181 8.73 -11.63 2.35
N SER A 182 9.88 -11.09 2.71
CA SER A 182 11.01 -11.86 3.20
C SER A 182 11.01 -12.00 4.73
N GLU A 183 10.02 -11.44 5.39
CA GLU A 183 9.89 -11.52 6.83
C GLU A 183 9.20 -12.83 7.19
N ILE A 184 10.00 -13.81 7.57
CA ILE A 184 9.49 -15.00 8.24
C ILE A 184 9.22 -14.59 9.68
N THR A 185 7.96 -14.51 10.06
CA THR A 185 7.55 -14.32 11.45
C THR A 185 7.72 -15.62 12.20
N PHE A 186 8.73 -15.69 13.03
CA PHE A 186 8.92 -16.81 13.95
C PHE A 186 8.20 -16.54 15.28
N ASP A 187 7.74 -17.59 15.94
CA ASP A 187 7.43 -17.48 17.36
C ASP A 187 8.71 -17.13 18.14
N PHE A 188 8.55 -16.67 19.38
CA PHE A 188 9.68 -16.24 20.21
C PHE A 188 10.76 -17.32 20.37
N LYS A 189 10.37 -18.59 20.51
CA LYS A 189 11.28 -19.73 20.67
C LYS A 189 12.12 -19.94 19.41
N THR A 190 11.47 -19.89 18.26
CA THR A 190 12.12 -20.10 16.95
C THR A 190 13.00 -18.90 16.57
N ASP A 191 12.56 -17.66 16.82
CA ASP A 191 13.37 -16.45 16.60
C ASP A 191 14.65 -16.45 17.49
N TYR A 192 14.49 -16.82 18.77
CA TYR A 192 15.61 -16.98 19.67
C TYR A 192 16.59 -18.07 19.20
N ALA A 193 16.07 -19.22 18.75
CA ALA A 193 16.88 -20.30 18.20
C ALA A 193 17.61 -19.90 16.92
N HIS A 194 16.94 -19.18 16.02
CA HIS A 194 17.52 -18.66 14.77
C HIS A 194 18.67 -17.69 15.04
N LYS A 195 18.44 -16.69 15.90
CA LYS A 195 19.47 -15.71 16.30
C LYS A 195 20.70 -16.37 16.93
N ASN A 196 20.49 -17.38 17.77
CA ASN A 196 21.58 -18.12 18.40
C ASN A 196 22.28 -19.11 17.46
N TYR A 197 21.54 -19.73 16.52
CA TYR A 197 22.12 -20.57 15.47
C TYR A 197 23.14 -19.79 14.63
N LEU A 198 22.86 -18.54 14.30
CA LEU A 198 23.77 -17.68 13.53
C LEU A 198 24.99 -17.24 14.36
N LYS A 199 24.85 -17.04 15.67
CA LYS A 199 25.89 -16.49 16.54
C LYS A 199 26.85 -17.53 17.14
N LYS A 200 26.40 -18.76 17.42
CA LYS A 200 27.14 -19.75 18.20
C LYS A 200 27.60 -20.95 17.38
N GLY A 201 28.83 -20.93 16.90
CA GLY A 201 29.40 -21.96 16.00
C GLY A 201 29.32 -23.41 16.48
N LYS A 202 29.77 -23.74 17.72
CA LYS A 202 29.81 -25.14 18.23
C LYS A 202 28.47 -25.67 18.77
N GLU A 203 27.53 -24.81 19.13
CA GLU A 203 26.21 -25.19 19.65
C GLU A 203 25.10 -25.21 18.57
N LYS A 204 25.48 -25.11 17.31
CA LYS A 204 24.53 -25.05 16.19
C LYS A 204 23.49 -26.19 16.17
N ASN A 205 23.91 -27.40 16.55
CA ASN A 205 23.04 -28.57 16.49
C ASN A 205 21.84 -28.48 17.46
N LYS A 206 21.99 -27.81 18.60
CA LYS A 206 20.90 -27.61 19.57
C LYS A 206 19.77 -26.77 18.98
N TYR A 207 20.14 -25.70 18.26
CA TYR A 207 19.18 -24.76 17.66
C TYR A 207 18.63 -25.25 16.32
N LYS A 208 19.41 -26.06 15.58
CA LYS A 208 19.00 -26.67 14.31
C LYS A 208 17.74 -27.53 14.46
N LYS A 209 17.63 -28.28 15.57
CA LYS A 209 16.46 -29.13 15.84
C LYS A 209 15.21 -28.27 16.05
N ILE A 210 15.28 -27.20 16.81
CA ILE A 210 14.15 -26.28 17.04
C ILE A 210 13.71 -25.63 15.73
N MET A 211 14.65 -25.26 14.87
CA MET A 211 14.32 -24.67 13.56
C MET A 211 13.68 -25.71 12.62
N ALA A 212 14.13 -26.96 12.64
CA ALA A 212 13.56 -28.01 11.80
C ALA A 212 12.13 -28.43 12.22
N GLU A 213 11.72 -28.16 13.45
CA GLU A 213 10.34 -28.37 13.92
C GLU A 213 9.39 -27.23 13.52
N ALA A 214 9.93 -26.09 13.06
CA ALA A 214 9.17 -24.89 12.69
C ALA A 214 8.95 -24.72 11.16
N TYR A 215 9.63 -25.58 10.36
CA TYR A 215 9.48 -25.66 8.90
C TYR A 215 8.86 -27.01 8.52
#